data_7d88c9c2b0e67a512a3f70eb25b63205
#
_entry.id   7d88c9c2b0e67a512a3f70eb25b63205
#
_cell.length_a   1.000
_cell.length_b   1.000
_cell.length_c   1.000
_cell.angle_alpha   90.00
_cell.angle_beta   90.00
_cell.angle_gamma   90.00
#
_symmetry.space_group_name_H-M   'P 1'
#
loop_
_entity.id
_entity.type
_entity.pdbx_description
1 polymer ?
#
loop_
_entity_poly.entity_id
_entity_poly.type
_entity_poly.pdbx_seq_one_letter_code
_entity_poly.pdbx_strand_id
1 'polypeptide(L)'
;LGKQPIANSFLSSISKNSLQKEYFYKLKVCFDTENFLVSVKDPVNPKIQYTDEYAHRASESETMRNAFKLTAKKLHERFKPKKVMEIGSNDGVFLRNFKKNKVIAVEPCKNLANLTRKKFKTYPSFWDKKLSNKILIENSKIDLVFSSNTISHIPNLKETFEAIYNILSDKGVLVIEDPSLSSI
;
A
#
# COMPACT_ATOMS: atom_id res chain seq x y z
N LEU A 1 -3.53 3.14 -24.78
CA LEU A 1 -2.09 3.22 -24.48
C LEU A 1 -1.28 1.99 -24.94
N GLY A 2 -1.96 0.99 -25.51
CA GLY A 2 -1.33 -0.18 -26.11
C GLY A 2 -0.94 -1.28 -25.09
N LYS A 3 -0.05 -2.18 -25.50
CA LYS A 3 0.53 -3.21 -24.63
C LYS A 3 1.68 -2.64 -23.82
N GLN A 4 1.64 -2.86 -22.50
CA GLN A 4 2.66 -2.39 -21.55
C GLN A 4 3.18 -3.57 -20.73
N PRO A 5 4.49 -3.61 -20.36
CA PRO A 5 5.00 -4.55 -19.39
C PRO A 5 4.54 -4.19 -17.98
N ILE A 6 4.64 -5.12 -17.04
CA ILE A 6 4.37 -4.86 -15.62
C ILE A 6 5.48 -3.98 -15.05
N ALA A 7 5.09 -2.90 -14.37
CA ALA A 7 6.02 -2.05 -13.65
C ALA A 7 6.71 -2.80 -12.50
N ASN A 8 7.97 -2.50 -12.24
CA ASN A 8 8.80 -3.09 -11.18
C ASN A 8 9.05 -4.62 -11.31
N SER A 9 8.70 -5.22 -12.46
CA SER A 9 9.01 -6.62 -12.77
C SER A 9 10.27 -6.68 -13.62
N PHE A 10 11.43 -6.51 -12.99
CA PHE A 10 12.71 -6.49 -13.68
C PHE A 10 13.14 -7.91 -14.10
N LEU A 11 13.66 -8.04 -15.32
CA LEU A 11 14.21 -9.30 -15.81
C LEU A 11 15.64 -9.48 -15.27
N SER A 12 15.97 -10.69 -14.83
CA SER A 12 17.30 -11.02 -14.30
C SER A 12 18.40 -11.03 -15.38
N SER A 13 18.02 -11.19 -16.64
CA SER A 13 18.93 -11.15 -17.80
C SER A 13 18.17 -10.78 -19.07
N ILE A 14 18.87 -10.17 -20.05
CA ILE A 14 18.34 -9.87 -21.37
C ILE A 14 18.62 -11.09 -22.29
N SER A 15 18.02 -12.22 -21.99
CA SER A 15 18.07 -13.41 -22.86
C SER A 15 16.75 -13.58 -23.62
N LYS A 16 16.75 -14.26 -24.76
CA LYS A 16 15.49 -14.58 -25.46
C LYS A 16 14.48 -15.29 -24.57
N ASN A 17 14.95 -16.19 -23.71
CA ASN A 17 14.08 -16.91 -22.77
C ASN A 17 13.50 -16.01 -21.66
N SER A 18 14.22 -14.98 -21.24
CA SER A 18 13.72 -14.00 -20.25
C SER A 18 12.67 -13.09 -20.88
N LEU A 19 12.91 -12.59 -22.09
CA LEU A 19 11.97 -11.75 -22.82
C LEU A 19 10.66 -12.48 -23.16
N GLN A 20 10.72 -13.78 -23.45
CA GLN A 20 9.52 -14.60 -23.70
C GLN A 20 8.66 -14.81 -22.45
N LYS A 21 9.20 -14.64 -21.26
CA LYS A 21 8.48 -14.75 -19.96
C LYS A 21 7.93 -13.42 -19.47
N GLU A 22 8.26 -12.32 -20.15
CA GLU A 22 7.76 -11.01 -19.76
C GLU A 22 6.25 -10.93 -19.97
N TYR A 23 5.54 -10.48 -18.91
CA TYR A 23 4.08 -10.34 -18.96
C TYR A 23 3.71 -8.95 -19.49
N PHE A 24 2.94 -8.94 -20.58
CA PHE A 24 2.39 -7.72 -21.16
C PHE A 24 0.89 -7.68 -20.99
N TYR A 25 0.36 -6.50 -20.67
CA TYR A 25 -1.08 -6.25 -20.57
C TYR A 25 -1.50 -5.07 -21.45
N LYS A 26 -2.77 -5.05 -21.85
CA LYS A 26 -3.33 -3.95 -22.62
C LYS A 26 -3.82 -2.86 -21.69
N LEU A 27 -3.09 -1.75 -21.62
CA LEU A 27 -3.45 -0.61 -20.79
C LEU A 27 -4.56 0.20 -21.45
N LYS A 28 -5.74 0.17 -20.84
CA LYS A 28 -6.91 0.97 -21.20
C LYS A 28 -7.30 1.83 -20.01
N VAL A 29 -7.46 3.12 -20.23
CA VAL A 29 -7.92 4.08 -19.23
C VAL A 29 -9.38 4.40 -19.46
N CYS A 30 -10.16 4.46 -18.38
CA CYS A 30 -11.55 4.85 -18.38
C CYS A 30 -11.77 6.06 -17.47
N PHE A 31 -12.73 6.89 -17.86
CA PHE A 31 -13.22 7.99 -17.06
C PHE A 31 -14.70 7.72 -16.72
N ASP A 32 -15.05 7.77 -15.46
CA ASP A 32 -16.41 7.66 -14.98
C ASP A 32 -17.02 9.07 -14.90
N THR A 33 -18.09 9.31 -15.65
CA THR A 33 -18.73 10.62 -15.75
C THR A 33 -19.63 10.95 -14.56
N GLU A 34 -19.97 9.98 -13.71
CA GLU A 34 -20.80 10.18 -12.52
C GLU A 34 -19.97 10.58 -11.31
N ASN A 35 -18.84 9.91 -11.10
CA ASN A 35 -17.98 10.15 -9.93
C ASN A 35 -16.62 10.77 -10.28
N PHE A 36 -16.37 11.04 -11.57
CA PHE A 36 -15.13 11.64 -12.09
C PHE A 36 -13.86 10.84 -11.82
N LEU A 37 -14.00 9.53 -11.56
CA LEU A 37 -12.86 8.67 -11.32
C LEU A 37 -12.20 8.26 -12.63
N VAL A 38 -10.88 8.41 -12.68
CA VAL A 38 -10.05 7.81 -13.74
C VAL A 38 -9.51 6.48 -13.26
N SER A 39 -9.70 5.44 -14.05
CA SER A 39 -9.31 4.08 -13.67
C SER A 39 -8.78 3.28 -14.86
N VAL A 40 -8.10 2.17 -14.55
CA VAL A 40 -7.74 1.15 -15.56
C VAL A 40 -8.91 0.22 -15.74
N LYS A 41 -9.37 0.04 -16.99
CA LYS A 41 -10.57 -0.75 -17.31
C LYS A 41 -10.44 -2.21 -16.89
N ASP A 42 -9.32 -2.82 -17.23
CA ASP A 42 -9.05 -4.24 -17.00
C ASP A 42 -7.77 -4.34 -16.15
N PRO A 43 -7.86 -4.13 -14.82
CA PRO A 43 -6.66 -4.10 -13.98
C PRO A 43 -5.98 -5.47 -13.95
N VAL A 44 -4.66 -5.45 -13.93
CA VAL A 44 -3.86 -6.68 -13.77
C VAL A 44 -4.11 -7.25 -12.38
N ASN A 45 -4.16 -8.58 -12.29
CA ASN A 45 -4.28 -9.23 -10.99
C ASN A 45 -3.14 -8.78 -10.06
N PRO A 46 -3.44 -8.22 -8.88
CA PRO A 46 -2.43 -7.71 -7.96
C PRO A 46 -1.34 -8.73 -7.60
N LYS A 47 -1.66 -10.03 -7.59
CA LYS A 47 -0.69 -11.11 -7.33
C LYS A 47 0.37 -11.26 -8.41
N ILE A 48 0.13 -10.76 -9.62
CA ILE A 48 1.13 -10.75 -10.70
C ILE A 48 2.04 -9.53 -10.55
N GLN A 49 1.50 -8.41 -10.07
CA GLN A 49 2.24 -7.15 -9.93
C GLN A 49 3.03 -7.09 -8.62
N TYR A 50 2.43 -7.54 -7.51
CA TYR A 50 3.04 -7.51 -6.18
C TYR A 50 3.51 -8.90 -5.79
N THR A 51 4.70 -9.25 -6.28
CA THR A 51 5.33 -10.55 -6.08
C THR A 51 6.14 -10.61 -4.79
N ASP A 52 6.63 -11.81 -4.48
CA ASP A 52 7.51 -12.03 -3.33
C ASP A 52 8.91 -11.39 -3.48
N GLU A 53 9.26 -10.90 -4.68
CA GLU A 53 10.53 -10.26 -5.05
C GLU A 53 10.34 -8.81 -5.53
N TYR A 54 9.42 -8.08 -4.93
CA TYR A 54 9.14 -6.70 -5.31
C TYR A 54 10.36 -5.80 -5.08
N ALA A 55 10.82 -5.12 -6.16
CA ALA A 55 12.12 -4.44 -6.17
C ALA A 55 12.12 -3.09 -5.44
N HIS A 56 10.98 -2.35 -5.45
CA HIS A 56 10.94 -1.00 -4.91
C HIS A 56 10.96 -1.00 -3.37
N ARG A 57 11.92 -0.26 -2.78
CA ARG A 57 12.04 -0.02 -1.34
C ARG A 57 11.99 1.47 -1.05
N ALA A 58 10.94 1.91 -0.37
CA ALA A 58 10.74 3.32 -0.09
C ALA A 58 11.83 3.91 0.82
N SER A 59 12.43 3.10 1.71
CA SER A 59 13.48 3.59 2.61
C SER A 59 14.84 3.82 1.95
N GLU A 60 15.05 3.41 0.70
CA GLU A 60 16.31 3.67 -0.01
C GLU A 60 16.40 5.12 -0.51
N SER A 61 15.27 5.78 -0.75
CA SER A 61 15.22 7.20 -1.09
C SER A 61 15.31 8.10 0.14
N GLU A 62 16.30 9.00 0.18
CA GLU A 62 16.42 10.00 1.24
C GLU A 62 15.23 10.96 1.27
N THR A 63 14.77 11.37 0.09
CA THR A 63 13.58 12.22 -0.06
C THR A 63 12.36 11.58 0.55
N MET A 64 12.12 10.29 0.28
CA MET A 64 11.00 9.55 0.86
C MET A 64 11.12 9.40 2.38
N ARG A 65 12.32 9.10 2.89
CA ARG A 65 12.54 9.04 4.35
C ARG A 65 12.19 10.36 5.03
N ASN A 66 12.63 11.49 4.46
CA ASN A 66 12.38 12.81 5.01
C ASN A 66 10.89 13.19 4.89
N ALA A 67 10.25 12.92 3.78
CA ALA A 67 8.82 13.15 3.58
C ALA A 67 7.98 12.35 4.60
N PHE A 68 8.20 11.05 4.75
CA PHE A 68 7.48 10.22 5.73
C PHE A 68 7.74 10.62 7.18
N LYS A 69 8.97 11.05 7.51
CA LYS A 69 9.29 11.58 8.83
C LYS A 69 8.48 12.85 9.14
N LEU A 70 8.39 13.76 8.18
CA LEU A 70 7.62 15.00 8.32
C LEU A 70 6.12 14.71 8.42
N THR A 71 5.60 13.85 7.56
CA THR A 71 4.18 13.43 7.57
C THR A 71 3.82 12.76 8.91
N ALA A 72 4.63 11.81 9.37
CA ALA A 72 4.40 11.14 10.65
C ALA A 72 4.40 12.12 11.84
N LYS A 73 5.32 13.12 11.84
CA LYS A 73 5.36 14.17 12.85
C LYS A 73 4.06 14.98 12.86
N LYS A 74 3.62 15.48 11.69
CA LYS A 74 2.38 16.26 11.55
C LYS A 74 1.16 15.47 12.00
N LEU A 75 1.06 14.19 11.62
CA LEU A 75 -0.05 13.33 12.00
C LEU A 75 -0.05 13.04 13.51
N HIS A 76 1.14 12.83 14.09
CA HIS A 76 1.27 12.63 15.53
C HIS A 76 0.87 13.88 16.34
N GLU A 77 1.30 15.06 15.93
CA GLU A 77 0.96 16.33 16.57
C GLU A 77 -0.55 16.63 16.48
N ARG A 78 -1.16 16.36 15.31
CA ARG A 78 -2.56 16.67 15.05
C ARG A 78 -3.53 15.70 15.73
N PHE A 79 -3.27 14.38 15.63
CA PHE A 79 -4.22 13.34 16.03
C PHE A 79 -3.82 12.57 17.28
N LYS A 80 -2.55 12.65 17.71
CA LYS A 80 -2.00 11.95 18.89
C LYS A 80 -2.40 10.46 18.96
N PRO A 81 -2.26 9.69 17.85
CA PRO A 81 -2.76 8.32 17.79
C PRO A 81 -2.03 7.42 18.78
N LYS A 82 -2.78 6.56 19.47
CA LYS A 82 -2.22 5.53 20.33
C LYS A 82 -1.82 4.29 19.55
N LYS A 83 -2.54 4.01 18.46
CA LYS A 83 -2.30 2.86 17.58
C LYS A 83 -2.37 3.29 16.11
N VAL A 84 -1.32 2.94 15.36
CA VAL A 84 -1.14 3.31 13.96
C VAL A 84 -1.05 2.06 13.10
N MET A 85 -1.73 2.04 11.97
CA MET A 85 -1.63 0.99 10.97
C MET A 85 -1.30 1.59 9.61
N GLU A 86 -0.44 0.93 8.85
CA GLU A 86 -0.14 1.28 7.48
C GLU A 86 -0.56 0.14 6.54
N ILE A 87 -1.35 0.49 5.51
CA ILE A 87 -1.73 -0.41 4.41
C ILE A 87 -0.78 -0.14 3.25
N GLY A 88 -0.07 -1.19 2.79
CA GLY A 88 1.02 -1.07 1.82
C GLY A 88 2.29 -0.50 2.47
N SER A 89 2.69 -1.09 3.60
CA SER A 89 3.75 -0.53 4.44
C SER A 89 5.15 -0.59 3.83
N ASN A 90 5.32 -1.24 2.68
CA ASN A 90 6.60 -1.44 2.04
C ASN A 90 7.63 -1.99 3.05
N ASP A 91 8.80 -1.42 3.16
CA ASP A 91 9.83 -1.78 4.16
C ASP A 91 9.69 -1.06 5.51
N GLY A 92 8.52 -0.45 5.78
CA GLY A 92 8.14 0.15 7.06
C GLY A 92 8.75 1.52 7.32
N VAL A 93 9.11 2.26 6.29
CA VAL A 93 9.77 3.56 6.42
C VAL A 93 8.91 4.61 7.15
N PHE A 94 7.61 4.65 6.93
CA PHE A 94 6.70 5.52 7.65
C PHE A 94 6.53 5.09 9.12
N LEU A 95 6.30 3.80 9.36
CA LEU A 95 6.04 3.25 10.70
C LEU A 95 7.22 3.40 11.66
N ARG A 96 8.46 3.52 11.14
CA ARG A 96 9.67 3.74 11.96
C ARG A 96 9.61 5.02 12.82
N ASN A 97 8.73 5.95 12.47
CA ASN A 97 8.57 7.23 13.17
C ASN A 97 7.63 7.15 14.37
N PHE A 98 7.07 5.97 14.66
CA PHE A 98 6.17 5.72 15.81
C PHE A 98 6.77 4.70 16.78
N LYS A 99 6.20 4.62 17.99
CA LYS A 99 6.62 3.61 18.98
C LYS A 99 6.28 2.21 18.48
N LYS A 100 7.26 1.28 18.51
CA LYS A 100 7.17 -0.06 17.91
C LYS A 100 5.95 -0.89 18.34
N ASN A 101 5.59 -0.83 19.62
CA ASN A 101 4.47 -1.59 20.18
C ASN A 101 3.08 -0.99 19.87
N LYS A 102 3.04 0.08 19.10
CA LYS A 102 1.81 0.79 18.73
C LYS A 102 1.56 0.82 17.23
N VAL A 103 2.35 0.09 16.46
CA VAL A 103 2.25 0.08 15.01
C VAL A 103 1.95 -1.30 14.45
N ILE A 104 1.18 -1.32 13.36
CA ILE A 104 0.79 -2.51 12.60
C ILE A 104 1.06 -2.24 11.14
N ALA A 105 1.73 -3.19 10.49
CA ALA A 105 2.04 -3.16 9.08
C ALA A 105 1.20 -4.19 8.30
N VAL A 106 0.69 -3.78 7.14
CA VAL A 106 0.07 -4.67 6.16
C VAL A 106 0.86 -4.53 4.85
N GLU A 107 1.49 -5.63 4.39
CA GLU A 107 2.35 -5.63 3.21
C GLU A 107 2.25 -6.97 2.48
N PRO A 108 1.72 -7.01 1.24
CA PRO A 108 1.56 -8.28 0.52
C PRO A 108 2.88 -8.88 0.02
N CYS A 109 3.88 -8.06 -0.32
CA CYS A 109 5.17 -8.53 -0.84
C CYS A 109 6.00 -9.15 0.26
N LYS A 110 6.24 -10.45 0.21
CA LYS A 110 6.90 -11.19 1.30
C LYS A 110 8.31 -10.71 1.62
N ASN A 111 9.10 -10.34 0.61
CA ASN A 111 10.44 -9.81 0.82
C ASN A 111 10.41 -8.52 1.65
N LEU A 112 9.46 -7.62 1.39
CA LEU A 112 9.28 -6.37 2.14
C LEU A 112 8.67 -6.62 3.51
N ALA A 113 7.63 -7.45 3.59
CA ALA A 113 7.02 -7.85 4.85
C ALA A 113 8.03 -8.51 5.80
N ASN A 114 9.00 -9.27 5.29
CA ASN A 114 10.07 -9.87 6.10
C ASN A 114 11.04 -8.82 6.67
N LEU A 115 11.27 -7.71 5.97
CA LEU A 115 12.05 -6.59 6.49
C LEU A 115 11.28 -5.86 7.61
N THR A 116 10.01 -5.59 7.38
CA THR A 116 9.13 -4.86 8.29
C THR A 116 8.85 -5.67 9.56
N ARG A 117 8.66 -6.98 9.44
CA ARG A 117 8.40 -7.92 10.55
C ARG A 117 9.52 -7.96 11.59
N LYS A 118 10.75 -7.68 11.20
CA LYS A 118 11.89 -7.59 12.15
C LYS A 118 11.70 -6.49 13.21
N LYS A 119 10.81 -5.53 12.94
CA LYS A 119 10.63 -4.34 13.79
C LYS A 119 9.21 -4.18 14.30
N PHE A 120 8.19 -4.63 13.55
CA PHE A 120 6.79 -4.34 13.79
C PHE A 120 5.92 -5.57 13.63
N LYS A 121 4.75 -5.58 14.26
CA LYS A 121 3.69 -6.56 13.96
C LYS A 121 3.27 -6.37 12.50
N THR A 122 3.50 -7.40 11.66
CA THR A 122 3.31 -7.31 10.21
C THR A 122 2.44 -8.46 9.72
N TYR A 123 1.45 -8.11 8.91
CA TYR A 123 0.58 -9.05 8.20
C TYR A 123 1.01 -9.12 6.73
N PRO A 124 1.62 -10.23 6.27
CA PRO A 124 2.05 -10.42 4.89
C PRO A 124 0.85 -10.83 4.02
N SER A 125 -0.03 -9.90 3.73
CA SER A 125 -1.27 -10.15 3.00
C SER A 125 -1.74 -8.91 2.26
N PHE A 126 -2.53 -9.11 1.21
CA PHE A 126 -3.33 -8.05 0.62
C PHE A 126 -4.38 -7.57 1.62
N TRP A 127 -4.73 -6.28 1.53
CA TRP A 127 -5.79 -5.71 2.33
C TRP A 127 -7.16 -6.16 1.81
N ASP A 128 -7.98 -6.70 2.70
CA ASP A 128 -9.36 -7.09 2.47
C ASP A 128 -10.17 -7.10 3.78
N LYS A 129 -11.46 -7.36 3.68
CA LYS A 129 -12.37 -7.44 4.85
C LYS A 129 -11.99 -8.57 5.82
N LYS A 130 -11.50 -9.70 5.30
CA LYS A 130 -11.08 -10.84 6.13
C LYS A 130 -9.86 -10.47 6.99
N LEU A 131 -8.87 -9.82 6.39
CA LEU A 131 -7.69 -9.34 7.11
C LEU A 131 -8.06 -8.27 8.13
N SER A 132 -8.93 -7.30 7.76
CA SER A 132 -9.43 -6.28 8.69
C SER A 132 -10.04 -6.90 9.94
N ASN A 133 -10.93 -7.87 9.78
CA ASN A 133 -11.57 -8.57 10.90
C ASN A 133 -10.53 -9.31 11.77
N LYS A 134 -9.56 -9.98 11.16
CA LYS A 134 -8.47 -10.63 11.90
C LYS A 134 -7.66 -9.61 12.72
N ILE A 135 -7.28 -8.50 12.12
CA ILE A 135 -6.52 -7.45 12.80
C ILE A 135 -7.34 -6.85 13.95
N LEU A 136 -8.64 -6.61 13.74
CA LEU A 136 -9.53 -6.08 14.77
C LEU A 136 -9.61 -7.01 15.99
N ILE A 137 -9.75 -8.31 15.77
CA ILE A 137 -9.78 -9.31 16.86
C ILE A 137 -8.45 -9.34 17.62
N GLU A 138 -7.33 -9.31 16.90
CA GLU A 138 -6.01 -9.45 17.51
C GLU A 138 -5.45 -8.14 18.14
N ASN A 139 -5.95 -6.97 17.72
CA ASN A 139 -5.33 -5.69 18.08
C ASN A 139 -6.32 -4.63 18.56
N SER A 140 -7.64 -4.90 18.56
CA SER A 140 -8.69 -3.89 18.78
C SER A 140 -8.67 -2.78 17.72
N LYS A 141 -9.44 -1.73 17.93
CA LYS A 141 -9.59 -0.56 17.04
C LYS A 141 -8.29 0.22 16.85
N ILE A 142 -8.17 0.89 15.71
CA ILE A 142 -6.99 1.65 15.25
C ILE A 142 -7.33 3.15 15.24
N ASP A 143 -6.42 3.99 15.73
CA ASP A 143 -6.65 5.43 15.79
C ASP A 143 -6.21 6.16 14.52
N LEU A 144 -5.19 5.64 13.83
CA LEU A 144 -4.70 6.18 12.57
C LEU A 144 -4.42 5.04 11.59
N VAL A 145 -5.13 5.03 10.48
CA VAL A 145 -4.80 4.23 9.29
C VAL A 145 -4.15 5.16 8.29
N PHE A 146 -2.95 4.81 7.85
CA PHE A 146 -2.20 5.50 6.81
C PHE A 146 -2.02 4.60 5.60
N SER A 147 -2.07 5.19 4.40
CA SER A 147 -1.76 4.50 3.16
C SER A 147 -1.18 5.49 2.16
N SER A 148 -0.04 5.17 1.58
CA SER A 148 0.62 5.99 0.56
C SER A 148 0.88 5.16 -0.68
N ASN A 149 0.48 5.68 -1.85
CA ASN A 149 0.65 5.04 -3.16
C ASN A 149 0.15 3.58 -3.20
N THR A 150 -0.97 3.28 -2.55
CA THR A 150 -1.46 1.91 -2.39
C THR A 150 -2.95 1.76 -2.68
N ILE A 151 -3.81 2.66 -2.16
CA ILE A 151 -5.28 2.52 -2.29
C ILE A 151 -5.70 2.54 -3.75
N SER A 152 -5.07 3.37 -4.58
CA SER A 152 -5.29 3.44 -6.04
C SER A 152 -5.00 2.12 -6.77
N HIS A 153 -4.28 1.19 -6.16
CA HIS A 153 -3.96 -0.12 -6.73
C HIS A 153 -4.89 -1.25 -6.25
N ILE A 154 -5.82 -0.97 -5.36
CA ILE A 154 -6.76 -1.98 -4.85
C ILE A 154 -8.03 -1.99 -5.70
N PRO A 155 -8.36 -3.11 -6.37
CA PRO A 155 -9.46 -3.14 -7.33
C PRO A 155 -10.85 -2.86 -6.74
N ASN A 156 -11.11 -3.29 -5.48
CA ASN A 156 -12.40 -3.12 -4.83
C ASN A 156 -12.35 -2.01 -3.78
N LEU A 157 -12.50 -0.77 -4.22
CA LEU A 157 -12.45 0.41 -3.33
C LEU A 157 -13.57 0.40 -2.29
N LYS A 158 -14.78 -0.02 -2.65
CA LYS A 158 -15.91 -0.08 -1.71
C LYS A 158 -15.60 -0.99 -0.53
N GLU A 159 -15.21 -2.22 -0.79
CA GLU A 159 -14.82 -3.18 0.26
C GLU A 159 -13.62 -2.68 1.07
N THR A 160 -12.67 -2.04 0.40
CA THR A 160 -11.48 -1.45 1.04
C THR A 160 -11.87 -0.42 2.08
N PHE A 161 -12.74 0.53 1.73
CA PHE A 161 -13.18 1.57 2.68
C PHE A 161 -14.09 1.04 3.76
N GLU A 162 -14.98 0.09 3.47
CA GLU A 162 -15.79 -0.59 4.48
C GLU A 162 -14.90 -1.33 5.49
N ALA A 163 -13.86 -2.00 5.04
CA ALA A 163 -12.91 -2.71 5.88
C ALA A 163 -12.09 -1.73 6.76
N ILE A 164 -11.69 -0.57 6.22
CA ILE A 164 -11.00 0.47 6.96
C ILE A 164 -11.94 1.09 8.02
N TYR A 165 -13.17 1.43 7.63
CA TYR A 165 -14.18 1.96 8.56
C TYR A 165 -14.42 1.01 9.73
N ASN A 166 -14.55 -0.28 9.44
CA ASN A 166 -14.77 -1.30 10.47
C ASN A 166 -13.63 -1.38 11.51
N ILE A 167 -12.39 -1.10 11.13
CA ILE A 167 -11.24 -1.20 12.05
C ILE A 167 -10.91 0.10 12.77
N LEU A 168 -11.35 1.25 12.28
CA LEU A 168 -11.12 2.55 12.90
C LEU A 168 -11.85 2.66 14.24
N SER A 169 -11.22 3.31 15.21
CA SER A 169 -11.87 3.75 16.45
C SER A 169 -12.85 4.89 16.14
N ASP A 170 -13.74 5.23 17.10
CA ASP A 170 -14.79 6.26 16.90
C ASP A 170 -14.22 7.64 16.51
N LYS A 171 -13.01 7.95 16.98
CA LYS A 171 -12.25 9.16 16.62
C LYS A 171 -11.06 8.85 15.69
N GLY A 172 -11.04 7.64 15.14
CA GLY A 172 -9.98 7.19 14.25
C GLY A 172 -10.03 7.92 12.92
N VAL A 173 -8.86 8.10 12.31
CA VAL A 173 -8.73 8.80 11.03
C VAL A 173 -8.05 7.92 10.01
N LEU A 174 -8.48 8.05 8.75
CA LEU A 174 -7.81 7.53 7.59
C LEU A 174 -7.09 8.68 6.89
N VAL A 175 -5.82 8.48 6.59
CA VAL A 175 -5.01 9.41 5.80
C VAL A 175 -4.48 8.68 4.58
N ILE A 176 -4.78 9.20 3.41
CA ILE A 176 -4.35 8.67 2.11
C ILE A 176 -3.47 9.70 1.41
N GLU A 177 -2.39 9.21 0.83
CA GLU A 177 -1.51 9.95 -0.06
C GLU A 177 -1.35 9.14 -1.35
N ASP A 178 -2.08 9.50 -2.38
CA ASP A 178 -2.01 8.87 -3.71
C ASP A 178 -1.89 9.96 -4.79
N PRO A 179 -1.26 9.67 -5.94
CA PRO A 179 -1.14 10.62 -7.03
C PRO A 179 -2.51 11.08 -7.53
N SER A 180 -2.64 12.36 -7.81
CA SER A 180 -3.82 12.92 -8.49
C SER A 180 -3.49 13.26 -9.94
N LEU A 181 -4.50 13.23 -10.83
CA LEU A 181 -4.32 13.59 -12.22
C LEU A 181 -3.82 15.03 -12.43
N SER A 182 -4.14 15.94 -11.51
CA SER A 182 -3.68 17.32 -11.56
C SER A 182 -2.21 17.51 -11.16
N SER A 183 -1.57 16.44 -10.71
CA SER A 183 -0.17 16.46 -10.21
C SER A 183 0.79 15.71 -11.15
N ILE A 184 0.30 15.29 -12.32
CA ILE A 184 1.07 14.53 -13.33
C ILE A 184 1.46 15.47 -14.46
#